data_f8d807db72e0c5eb9458a07d2cf3ab20
#
_entry.id   f8d807db72e0c5eb9458a07d2cf3ab20
#
_cell.length_a   1.000
_cell.length_b   1.000
_cell.length_c   1.000
_cell.angle_alpha   90.00
_cell.angle_beta   90.00
_cell.angle_gamma   90.00
#
_symmetry.space_group_name_H-M   'P 1'
#
loop_
_entity.id
_entity.type
_entity.pdbx_description
1 polymer ?
#
loop_
_entity_poly.entity_id
_entity_poly.type
_entity_poly.pdbx_seq_one_letter_code
_entity_poly.pdbx_strand_id
1 'polypeptide(L)'
;MLFTGPPGLGKTTLAHIIANEMGASIKTTSGPVLERAGDLAGLLTTLEEGDVLFIDEIHRLSADVEEYLYSAMEDYKLDIMIDSGPSARSVQIGLKPFTLIGATTRAGLLTAPLRSRFGISNRLDYYPAASLRSIIERSARLLGIDYDEDGA
;
A
#
# COMPACT_ATOMS: atom_id res chain seq x y z
N MET A 1 5.66 -3.82 -3.61
CA MET A 1 5.95 -2.66 -4.48
C MET A 1 5.77 -1.37 -3.69
N LEU A 2 6.56 -0.33 -4.01
CA LEU A 2 6.46 0.99 -3.36
C LEU A 2 6.19 2.08 -4.40
N PHE A 3 5.13 2.86 -4.19
CA PHE A 3 4.81 4.04 -5.00
C PHE A 3 5.14 5.31 -4.22
N THR A 4 5.93 6.18 -4.81
CA THR A 4 6.31 7.47 -4.24
C THR A 4 5.89 8.61 -5.17
N GLY A 5 5.58 9.78 -4.64
CA GLY A 5 5.25 10.95 -5.45
C GLY A 5 4.12 11.79 -4.88
N PRO A 6 3.86 12.98 -5.44
CA PRO A 6 2.83 13.90 -5.00
C PRO A 6 1.45 13.27 -4.85
N PRO A 7 0.55 13.87 -4.06
CA PRO A 7 -0.83 13.41 -3.98
C PRO A 7 -1.56 13.60 -5.32
N GLY A 8 -2.66 12.86 -5.52
CA GLY A 8 -3.51 13.01 -6.69
C GLY A 8 -3.00 12.36 -7.99
N LEU A 9 -1.86 11.66 -7.96
CA LEU A 9 -1.25 11.03 -9.15
C LEU A 9 -1.72 9.59 -9.40
N GLY A 10 -2.72 9.11 -8.68
CA GLY A 10 -3.32 7.82 -8.94
C GLY A 10 -2.61 6.61 -8.31
N LYS A 11 -1.83 6.78 -7.22
CA LYS A 11 -1.15 5.67 -6.53
C LYS A 11 -2.13 4.57 -6.11
N THR A 12 -3.25 4.95 -5.51
CA THR A 12 -4.32 4.02 -5.11
C THR A 12 -4.96 3.35 -6.33
N THR A 13 -5.23 4.12 -7.39
CA THR A 13 -5.79 3.59 -8.64
C THR A 13 -4.85 2.55 -9.27
N LEU A 14 -3.55 2.82 -9.30
CA LEU A 14 -2.55 1.86 -9.78
C LEU A 14 -2.53 0.57 -8.97
N ALA A 15 -2.66 0.66 -7.64
CA ALA A 15 -2.74 -0.54 -6.80
C ALA A 15 -3.96 -1.41 -7.15
N HIS A 16 -5.12 -0.78 -7.38
CA HIS A 16 -6.32 -1.50 -7.83
C HIS A 16 -6.16 -2.11 -9.22
N ILE A 17 -5.54 -1.40 -10.16
CA ILE A 17 -5.26 -1.92 -11.51
C ILE A 17 -4.35 -3.14 -11.41
N ILE A 18 -3.27 -3.07 -10.63
CA ILE A 18 -2.34 -4.19 -10.44
C ILE A 18 -3.05 -5.40 -9.84
N ALA A 19 -3.84 -5.22 -8.79
CA ALA A 19 -4.61 -6.31 -8.19
C ALA A 19 -5.56 -6.95 -9.21
N ASN A 20 -6.26 -6.14 -10.01
CA ASN A 20 -7.16 -6.62 -11.05
C ASN A 20 -6.43 -7.42 -12.14
N GLU A 21 -5.29 -6.91 -12.62
CA GLU A 21 -4.46 -7.61 -13.61
C GLU A 21 -3.85 -8.91 -13.08
N MET A 22 -3.59 -8.98 -11.77
CA MET A 22 -3.15 -10.21 -11.09
C MET A 22 -4.29 -11.20 -10.83
N GLY A 23 -5.55 -10.80 -11.06
CA GLY A 23 -6.71 -11.60 -10.67
C GLY A 23 -6.86 -11.79 -9.16
N ALA A 24 -6.33 -10.84 -8.38
CA ALA A 24 -6.25 -10.89 -6.92
C ALA A 24 -7.24 -9.92 -6.26
N SER A 25 -7.71 -10.28 -5.07
CA SER A 25 -8.46 -9.34 -4.23
C SER A 25 -7.50 -8.30 -3.63
N ILE A 26 -7.99 -7.09 -3.40
CA ILE A 26 -7.22 -6.03 -2.76
C ILE A 26 -7.87 -5.58 -1.46
N LYS A 27 -7.07 -5.52 -0.39
CA LYS A 27 -7.43 -4.86 0.87
C LYS A 27 -6.66 -3.57 1.00
N THR A 28 -7.37 -2.50 1.31
CA THR A 28 -6.79 -1.15 1.40
C THR A 28 -6.85 -0.64 2.83
N THR A 29 -5.75 -0.07 3.27
CA THR A 29 -5.63 0.62 4.56
C THR A 29 -4.67 1.81 4.42
N SER A 30 -4.40 2.48 5.53
CA SER A 30 -3.41 3.56 5.57
C SER A 30 -2.57 3.50 6.85
N GLY A 31 -1.36 4.07 6.80
CA GLY A 31 -0.48 4.13 7.97
C GLY A 31 -1.17 4.68 9.23
N PRO A 32 -1.91 5.80 9.15
CA PRO A 32 -2.63 6.35 10.30
C PRO A 32 -3.69 5.45 10.92
N VAL A 33 -4.25 4.51 10.17
CA VAL A 33 -5.27 3.57 10.66
C VAL A 33 -4.64 2.41 11.41
N LEU A 34 -3.41 2.05 11.07
CA LEU A 34 -2.65 0.98 11.71
C LEU A 34 -1.89 1.54 12.92
N GLU A 35 -2.60 1.79 14.01
CA GLU A 35 -2.00 2.39 15.21
C GLU A 35 -1.20 1.40 16.03
N ARG A 36 -1.61 0.13 16.03
CA ARG A 36 -1.03 -0.94 16.85
C ARG A 36 -0.69 -2.16 16.01
N ALA A 37 0.29 -2.92 16.46
CA ALA A 37 0.65 -4.20 15.85
C ALA A 37 -0.54 -5.15 15.70
N GLY A 38 -1.47 -5.15 16.66
CA GLY A 38 -2.70 -5.94 16.60
C GLY A 38 -3.63 -5.58 15.42
N ASP A 39 -3.67 -4.30 15.03
CA ASP A 39 -4.49 -3.86 13.89
C ASP A 39 -3.93 -4.43 12.58
N LEU A 40 -2.61 -4.38 12.44
CA LEU A 40 -1.91 -4.99 11.31
C LEU A 40 -2.09 -6.51 11.29
N ALA A 41 -1.92 -7.17 12.44
CA ALA A 41 -2.06 -8.61 12.59
C ALA A 41 -3.49 -9.06 12.20
N GLY A 42 -4.51 -8.37 12.69
CA GLY A 42 -5.90 -8.62 12.36
C GLY A 42 -6.15 -8.52 10.84
N LEU A 43 -5.57 -7.52 10.19
CA LEU A 43 -5.70 -7.36 8.75
C LEU A 43 -4.97 -8.46 7.98
N LEU A 44 -3.71 -8.75 8.32
CA LEU A 44 -2.88 -9.75 7.63
C LEU A 44 -3.45 -11.16 7.72
N THR A 45 -4.05 -11.54 8.85
CA THR A 45 -4.68 -12.87 9.03
C THR A 45 -5.94 -13.06 8.19
N THR A 46 -6.52 -12.00 7.67
CA THR A 46 -7.70 -12.05 6.79
C THR A 46 -7.33 -12.13 5.30
N LEU A 47 -6.05 -12.05 4.94
CA LEU A 47 -5.60 -12.16 3.55
C LEU A 47 -5.63 -13.61 3.09
N GLU A 48 -6.07 -13.82 1.85
CA GLU A 48 -5.98 -15.09 1.16
C GLU A 48 -4.68 -15.15 0.31
N GLU A 49 -4.34 -16.35 -0.16
CA GLU A 49 -3.17 -16.54 -1.00
C GLU A 49 -3.28 -15.73 -2.30
N GLY A 50 -2.26 -14.92 -2.56
CA GLY A 50 -2.18 -14.04 -3.72
C GLY A 50 -2.87 -12.70 -3.58
N ASP A 51 -3.58 -12.43 -2.47
CA ASP A 51 -4.20 -11.13 -2.21
C ASP A 51 -3.19 -9.99 -2.22
N VAL A 52 -3.68 -8.79 -2.52
CA VAL A 52 -2.92 -7.55 -2.46
C VAL A 52 -3.30 -6.76 -1.21
N LEU A 53 -2.31 -6.40 -0.40
CA LEU A 53 -2.47 -5.43 0.67
C LEU A 53 -1.91 -4.08 0.21
N PHE A 54 -2.76 -3.06 0.18
CA PHE A 54 -2.37 -1.69 -0.12
C PHE A 54 -2.36 -0.85 1.15
N ILE A 55 -1.22 -0.23 1.47
CA ILE A 55 -1.07 0.70 2.60
C ILE A 55 -0.73 2.09 2.06
N ASP A 56 -1.67 3.01 2.15
CA ASP A 56 -1.41 4.43 1.84
C ASP A 56 -0.72 5.14 3.01
N GLU A 57 0.00 6.22 2.72
CA GLU A 57 0.77 6.96 3.73
C GLU A 57 1.65 6.04 4.61
N ILE A 58 2.28 5.04 4.02
CA ILE A 58 3.04 4.00 4.74
C ILE A 58 4.17 4.57 5.62
N HIS A 59 4.66 5.79 5.33
CA HIS A 59 5.64 6.49 6.14
C HIS A 59 5.11 6.92 7.52
N ARG A 60 3.81 6.75 7.78
CA ARG A 60 3.16 7.09 9.06
C ARG A 60 2.94 5.88 9.97
N LEU A 61 3.46 4.72 9.61
CA LEU A 61 3.48 3.57 10.50
C LEU A 61 4.36 3.87 11.73
N SER A 62 3.95 3.40 12.90
CA SER A 62 4.81 3.40 14.08
C SER A 62 5.93 2.37 13.95
N ALA A 63 7.02 2.54 14.69
CA ALA A 63 8.14 1.60 14.66
C ALA A 63 7.70 0.16 15.00
N ASP A 64 6.82 0.01 15.98
CA ASP A 64 6.30 -1.30 16.38
C ASP A 64 5.53 -1.98 15.23
N VAL A 65 4.68 -1.24 14.53
CA VAL A 65 3.93 -1.76 13.38
C VAL A 65 4.86 -2.08 12.21
N GLU A 66 5.89 -1.27 11.98
CA GLU A 66 6.90 -1.56 10.96
C GLU A 66 7.62 -2.89 11.23
N GLU A 67 8.01 -3.19 12.48
CA GLU A 67 8.70 -4.46 12.83
C GLU A 67 7.82 -5.68 12.52
N TYR A 68 6.54 -5.62 12.85
CA TYR A 68 5.60 -6.69 12.49
C TYR A 68 5.45 -6.83 10.97
N LEU A 69 5.42 -5.69 10.27
CA LEU A 69 5.34 -5.70 8.81
C LEU A 69 6.60 -6.34 8.19
N TYR A 70 7.79 -6.12 8.75
CA TYR A 70 9.02 -6.75 8.26
C TYR A 70 8.94 -8.28 8.28
N SER A 71 8.55 -8.85 9.42
CA SER A 71 8.41 -10.30 9.56
C SER A 71 7.36 -10.86 8.59
N ALA A 72 6.26 -10.12 8.41
CA ALA A 72 5.21 -10.49 7.46
C ALA A 72 5.70 -10.46 6.01
N MET A 73 6.55 -9.51 5.63
CA MET A 73 7.10 -9.37 4.27
C MET A 73 8.18 -10.39 3.95
N GLU A 74 9.00 -10.76 4.93
CA GLU A 74 10.16 -11.63 4.73
C GLU A 74 9.80 -13.11 4.86
N ASP A 75 9.06 -13.45 5.92
CA ASP A 75 8.85 -14.84 6.33
C ASP A 75 7.38 -15.29 6.24
N TYR A 76 6.46 -14.40 5.90
CA TYR A 76 5.01 -14.65 5.98
C TYR A 76 4.60 -15.17 7.36
N LYS A 77 5.12 -14.55 8.40
CA LYS A 77 4.86 -14.90 9.79
C LYS A 77 4.69 -13.66 10.65
N LEU A 78 3.94 -13.82 11.72
CA LEU A 78 3.77 -12.82 12.76
C LEU A 78 4.09 -13.45 14.11
N ASP A 79 4.95 -12.81 14.90
CA ASP A 79 5.21 -13.19 16.30
C ASP A 79 4.39 -12.24 17.18
N ILE A 80 3.29 -12.74 17.73
CA ILE A 80 2.39 -11.96 18.59
C ILE A 80 2.69 -12.27 20.06
N MET A 81 2.98 -11.22 20.84
CA MET A 81 3.09 -11.32 22.29
C MET A 81 1.69 -11.36 22.91
N ILE A 82 1.35 -12.45 23.61
CA ILE A 82 0.03 -12.65 24.22
C ILE A 82 -0.03 -12.05 25.62
N ASP A 83 1.08 -12.05 26.35
CA ASP A 83 1.16 -11.54 27.72
C ASP A 83 2.35 -10.59 27.91
N SER A 84 2.21 -9.67 28.88
CA SER A 84 3.28 -8.79 29.33
C SER A 84 3.81 -9.26 30.70
N GLY A 85 5.13 -9.31 30.87
CA GLY A 85 5.79 -9.67 32.13
C GLY A 85 6.57 -10.98 32.08
N PRO A 86 6.94 -11.55 33.24
CA PRO A 86 7.80 -12.74 33.33
C PRO A 86 7.21 -14.00 32.68
N SER A 87 5.92 -14.01 32.42
CA SER A 87 5.18 -15.11 31.76
C SER A 87 4.85 -14.83 30.31
N ALA A 88 5.45 -13.80 29.71
CA ALA A 88 5.23 -13.43 28.32
C ALA A 88 5.43 -14.63 27.37
N ARG A 89 4.43 -14.94 26.59
CA ARG A 89 4.47 -15.98 25.56
C ARG A 89 4.33 -15.33 24.20
N SER A 90 5.21 -15.69 23.28
CA SER A 90 5.03 -15.37 21.88
C SER A 90 4.31 -16.53 21.16
N VAL A 91 3.34 -16.20 20.32
CA VAL A 91 2.71 -17.15 19.41
C VAL A 91 3.05 -16.73 18.00
N GLN A 92 3.61 -17.65 17.24
CA GLN A 92 3.90 -17.44 15.83
C GLN A 92 2.67 -17.84 15.00
N ILE A 93 2.17 -16.90 14.20
CA ILE A 93 1.07 -17.10 13.26
C ILE A 93 1.63 -17.11 11.84
N GLY A 94 1.37 -18.18 11.08
CA GLY A 94 1.68 -18.24 9.66
C GLY A 94 0.68 -17.44 8.85
N LEU A 95 1.17 -16.67 7.88
CA LEU A 95 0.38 -15.90 6.93
C LEU A 95 0.38 -16.58 5.57
N LYS A 96 -0.69 -16.44 4.82
CA LYS A 96 -0.72 -16.81 3.40
C LYS A 96 0.12 -15.81 2.60
N PRO A 97 0.85 -16.24 1.55
CA PRO A 97 1.62 -15.36 0.69
C PRO A 97 0.74 -14.25 0.09
N PHE A 98 1.17 -13.02 0.21
CA PHE A 98 0.45 -11.84 -0.28
C PHE A 98 1.42 -10.86 -0.96
N THR A 99 0.86 -9.92 -1.72
CA THR A 99 1.63 -8.84 -2.33
C THR A 99 1.39 -7.54 -1.56
N LEU A 100 2.47 -6.94 -1.04
CA LEU A 100 2.40 -5.63 -0.40
C LEU A 100 2.64 -4.51 -1.42
N ILE A 101 1.74 -3.54 -1.47
CA ILE A 101 1.89 -2.28 -2.18
C ILE A 101 1.84 -1.14 -1.15
N GLY A 102 2.95 -0.44 -0.98
CA GLY A 102 3.01 0.77 -0.15
C GLY A 102 2.93 2.03 -1.00
N ALA A 103 2.28 3.06 -0.49
CA ALA A 103 2.26 4.38 -1.12
C ALA A 103 2.69 5.46 -0.13
N THR A 104 3.42 6.47 -0.61
CA THR A 104 3.81 7.62 0.19
C THR A 104 3.96 8.88 -0.65
N THR A 105 3.55 10.00 -0.09
CA THR A 105 3.85 11.33 -0.63
C THR A 105 5.22 11.84 -0.18
N ARG A 106 5.82 11.22 0.85
CA ARG A 106 7.04 11.67 1.51
C ARG A 106 8.08 10.56 1.60
N ALA A 107 8.69 10.21 0.47
CA ALA A 107 9.68 9.14 0.39
C ALA A 107 10.87 9.31 1.36
N GLY A 108 11.24 10.55 1.69
CA GLY A 108 12.31 10.87 2.65
C GLY A 108 11.99 10.52 4.10
N LEU A 109 10.72 10.30 4.44
CA LEU A 109 10.29 9.91 5.80
C LEU A 109 10.23 8.38 5.97
N LEU A 110 10.40 7.60 4.90
CA LEU A 110 10.48 6.14 5.02
C LEU A 110 11.79 5.74 5.68
N THR A 111 11.70 4.84 6.63
CA THR A 111 12.89 4.23 7.23
C THR A 111 13.69 3.46 6.19
N ALA A 112 15.01 3.43 6.33
CA ALA A 112 15.86 2.68 5.40
C ALA A 112 15.52 1.18 5.39
N PRO A 113 15.25 0.53 6.55
CA PRO A 113 14.83 -0.86 6.59
C PRO A 113 13.54 -1.13 5.83
N LEU A 114 12.53 -0.27 5.96
CA LEU A 114 11.27 -0.44 5.22
C LEU A 114 11.48 -0.28 3.71
N ARG A 115 12.21 0.75 3.31
CA ARG A 115 12.50 1.00 1.89
C ARG A 115 13.23 -0.15 1.22
N SER A 116 14.23 -0.74 1.88
CA SER A 116 15.05 -1.83 1.31
C SER A 116 14.28 -3.12 1.09
N ARG A 117 13.17 -3.31 1.79
CA ARG A 117 12.32 -4.51 1.65
C ARG A 117 11.39 -4.48 0.43
N PHE A 118 11.23 -3.34 -0.19
CA PHE A 118 10.48 -3.24 -1.43
C PHE A 118 11.37 -3.55 -2.64
N GLY A 119 11.15 -4.69 -3.28
CA GLY A 119 11.91 -5.09 -4.48
C GLY A 119 11.64 -4.22 -5.72
N ILE A 120 10.47 -3.56 -5.77
CA ILE A 120 10.08 -2.66 -6.85
C ILE A 120 9.69 -1.32 -6.25
N SER A 121 10.34 -0.24 -6.71
CA SER A 121 10.03 1.12 -6.28
C SER A 121 9.85 2.01 -7.51
N ASN A 122 8.68 2.64 -7.60
CA ASN A 122 8.33 3.54 -8.70
C ASN A 122 8.00 4.93 -8.16
N ARG A 123 8.60 5.94 -8.78
CA ARG A 123 8.25 7.32 -8.53
C ARG A 123 7.23 7.78 -9.57
N LEU A 124 6.14 8.35 -9.08
CA LEU A 124 5.14 9.02 -9.89
C LEU A 124 5.44 10.51 -9.90
N ASP A 125 5.57 11.06 -11.07
CA ASP A 125 5.74 12.50 -11.29
C ASP A 125 4.48 13.11 -11.90
N TYR A 126 4.39 14.43 -11.93
CA TYR A 126 3.26 15.13 -12.53
C TYR A 126 3.11 14.78 -14.01
N TYR A 127 1.88 14.62 -14.43
CA TYR A 127 1.57 14.36 -15.82
C TYR A 127 1.90 15.58 -16.69
N PRO A 128 2.53 15.38 -17.85
CA PRO A 128 2.63 16.44 -18.86
C PRO A 128 1.24 16.90 -19.32
N ALA A 129 1.11 18.14 -19.78
CA ALA A 129 -0.15 18.70 -20.24
C ALA A 129 -0.87 17.83 -21.29
N ALA A 130 -0.10 17.26 -22.24
CA ALA A 130 -0.66 16.37 -23.25
C ALA A 130 -1.31 15.10 -22.65
N SER A 131 -0.73 14.55 -21.60
CA SER A 131 -1.31 13.38 -20.88
C SER A 131 -2.55 13.78 -20.08
N LEU A 132 -2.54 14.95 -19.44
CA LEU A 132 -3.72 15.48 -18.74
C LEU A 132 -4.87 15.71 -19.71
N ARG A 133 -4.59 16.30 -20.87
CA ARG A 133 -5.57 16.47 -21.94
C ARG A 133 -6.21 15.13 -22.32
N SER A 134 -5.42 14.11 -22.59
CA SER A 134 -5.92 12.77 -22.93
C SER A 134 -6.80 12.17 -21.84
N ILE A 135 -6.47 12.41 -20.56
CA ILE A 135 -7.27 11.94 -19.41
C ILE A 135 -8.61 12.68 -19.37
N ILE A 136 -8.62 14.00 -19.58
CA ILE A 136 -9.84 14.82 -19.59
C ILE A 136 -10.75 14.38 -20.74
N GLU A 137 -10.24 14.31 -21.97
CA GLU A 137 -10.98 13.91 -23.15
C GLU A 137 -11.60 12.51 -23.00
N ARG A 138 -10.82 11.54 -22.48
CA ARG A 138 -11.34 10.20 -22.21
C ARG A 138 -12.43 10.21 -21.15
N SER A 139 -12.24 10.94 -20.09
CA SER A 139 -13.19 10.99 -18.96
C SER A 139 -14.50 11.66 -19.41
N ALA A 140 -14.41 12.78 -20.13
CA ALA A 140 -15.57 13.46 -20.69
C ALA A 140 -16.38 12.55 -21.62
N ARG A 141 -15.69 11.81 -22.51
CA ARG A 141 -16.33 10.84 -23.41
C ARG A 141 -17.06 9.73 -22.65
N LEU A 142 -16.44 9.19 -21.60
CA LEU A 142 -17.06 8.13 -20.79
C LEU A 142 -18.27 8.62 -19.99
N LEU A 143 -18.26 9.90 -19.58
CA LEU A 143 -19.35 10.54 -18.84
C LEU A 143 -20.42 11.15 -19.74
N GLY A 144 -20.21 11.19 -21.07
CA GLY A 144 -21.11 11.84 -22.02
C GLY A 144 -21.18 13.35 -21.84
N ILE A 145 -20.07 13.98 -21.40
CA ILE A 145 -19.96 15.43 -21.19
C ILE A 145 -19.25 16.04 -22.38
N ASP A 146 -19.82 17.11 -22.94
CA ASP A 146 -19.17 17.92 -23.97
C ASP A 146 -18.02 18.72 -23.34
N TYR A 147 -16.92 18.82 -24.05
CA TYR A 147 -15.73 19.59 -23.62
C TYR A 147 -15.24 20.47 -24.78
N ASP A 148 -14.64 21.59 -24.41
CA ASP A 148 -13.96 22.48 -25.33
C ASP A 148 -12.53 21.96 -25.58
N GLU A 149 -12.15 21.79 -26.84
CA GLU A 149 -10.82 21.34 -27.24
C GLU A 149 -9.71 22.30 -26.79
N ASP A 150 -9.99 23.58 -26.66
CA ASP A 150 -9.03 24.59 -26.19
C ASP A 150 -8.93 24.63 -24.67
N GLY A 151 -9.92 24.11 -23.95
CA GLY A 151 -9.98 24.06 -22.50
C GLY A 151 -9.53 22.74 -21.89
N ALA A 152 -9.22 21.72 -22.68
CA ALA A 152 -8.87 20.39 -22.23
C ALA A 152 -7.34 20.19 -21.99
#